data_37c26cbe7fce3dbb20c0da940cfe2a40
#
_entry.id   37c26cbe7fce3dbb20c0da940cfe2a40
#
_cell.length_a   1.000
_cell.length_b   1.000
_cell.length_c   1.000
_cell.angle_alpha   90.00
_cell.angle_beta   90.00
_cell.angle_gamma   90.00
#
_symmetry.space_group_name_H-M   'P 1'
#
loop_
_entity.id
_entity.type
_entity.pdbx_description
1 polymer ?
#
loop_
_entity_poly.entity_id
_entity_poly.type
_entity_poly.pdbx_seq_one_letter_code
_entity_poly.pdbx_strand_id
1 'polypeptide(L)'
;MEKVFDKNDKFGTINSIRQLLIEELKDYEGEPIKLDLNEISGIDGLESLIFKDYVDSNKKNVKIIAFSYDVLRKLDLSNVSFDGVAIDNYDFTGLTGVKINPEKVWGKDLINCIFNGVEFIGGFKGCRISRCDFTGSKGAVIDPYMRVMSDCKFSGVRFLDNWVGTDVSRCDFTGSTTLMTAPRDIDMTCTTLQDVKFAWKIQNCRIDKCDFRGSEGAVIFPEEWKEKSAFGTNFEGVTFRNGWFDGWDIRSASFKNSVGALIDLDMIEDKDVSNTDLTDAYFGPVGEDIKINNTVCNGMSLEEYLVSKEVKEGAYVKVKSVLEQAKNK
;
A
#
# COMPACT_ATOMS: atom_id res chain seq x y z
N MET A 1 -1.54 -0.17 52.85
CA MET A 1 -0.15 -0.58 53.17
C MET A 1 0.76 0.31 52.36
N GLU A 2 1.30 1.40 52.97
CA GLU A 2 2.27 2.27 52.28
C GLU A 2 3.55 1.47 52.08
N LYS A 3 3.84 1.07 50.83
CA LYS A 3 5.17 0.55 50.48
C LYS A 3 6.11 1.74 50.38
N VAL A 4 7.01 1.88 51.34
CA VAL A 4 8.11 2.85 51.34
C VAL A 4 9.09 2.39 50.24
N PHE A 5 9.19 3.12 49.16
CA PHE A 5 10.15 2.85 48.06
C PHE A 5 11.52 3.44 48.50
N ASP A 6 12.59 2.66 48.29
CA ASP A 6 13.94 3.15 48.53
C ASP A 6 14.31 4.18 47.47
N LYS A 7 14.50 5.43 47.88
CA LYS A 7 14.83 6.55 46.98
C LYS A 7 16.19 6.40 46.29
N ASN A 8 17.04 5.48 46.73
CA ASN A 8 18.39 5.28 46.22
C ASN A 8 18.46 4.17 45.15
N ASP A 9 17.44 3.31 45.03
CA ASP A 9 17.35 2.28 44.01
C ASP A 9 16.32 2.68 42.94
N LYS A 10 16.75 3.56 42.04
CA LYS A 10 15.89 4.06 40.95
C LYS A 10 15.32 2.92 40.07
N PHE A 11 16.11 1.87 39.81
CA PHE A 11 15.67 0.72 39.00
C PHE A 11 14.74 -0.21 39.78
N GLY A 12 15.02 -0.51 40.99
CA GLY A 12 14.16 -1.31 41.86
C GLY A 12 12.80 -0.66 42.05
N THR A 13 12.77 0.66 42.26
CA THR A 13 11.55 1.45 42.40
C THR A 13 10.71 1.43 41.12
N ILE A 14 11.30 1.66 39.96
CA ILE A 14 10.59 1.65 38.68
C ILE A 14 9.99 0.27 38.39
N ASN A 15 10.74 -0.80 38.54
CA ASN A 15 10.26 -2.16 38.36
C ASN A 15 9.13 -2.53 39.31
N SER A 16 9.25 -2.12 40.60
CA SER A 16 8.20 -2.34 41.60
C SER A 16 6.90 -1.62 41.22
N ILE A 17 6.99 -0.39 40.74
CA ILE A 17 5.81 0.37 40.26
C ILE A 17 5.21 -0.26 39.05
N ARG A 18 6.02 -0.73 38.07
CA ARG A 18 5.52 -1.48 36.93
C ARG A 18 4.71 -2.71 37.33
N GLN A 19 5.23 -3.50 38.30
CA GLN A 19 4.53 -4.68 38.79
C GLN A 19 3.19 -4.32 39.46
N LEU A 20 3.20 -3.27 40.32
CA LEU A 20 1.96 -2.78 40.93
C LEU A 20 0.93 -2.34 39.89
N LEU A 21 1.34 -1.59 38.88
CA LEU A 21 0.44 -1.17 37.80
C LEU A 21 -0.11 -2.36 37.01
N ILE A 22 0.70 -3.39 36.76
CA ILE A 22 0.25 -4.61 36.10
C ILE A 22 -0.82 -5.32 36.95
N GLU A 23 -0.60 -5.42 38.25
CA GLU A 23 -1.56 -6.06 39.16
C GLU A 23 -2.86 -5.25 39.27
N GLU A 24 -2.79 -3.95 39.48
CA GLU A 24 -3.95 -3.05 39.62
C GLU A 24 -4.77 -2.94 38.32
N LEU A 25 -4.10 -2.95 37.18
CA LEU A 25 -4.76 -2.83 35.90
C LEU A 25 -5.24 -4.19 35.36
N LYS A 26 -4.89 -5.30 35.95
CA LYS A 26 -5.19 -6.65 35.42
C LYS A 26 -6.67 -6.82 35.09
N ASP A 27 -7.54 -6.46 36.01
CA ASP A 27 -8.99 -6.65 35.90
C ASP A 27 -9.75 -5.33 35.63
N TYR A 28 -9.03 -4.26 35.29
CA TYR A 28 -9.62 -2.97 34.99
C TYR A 28 -10.23 -2.97 33.57
N GLU A 29 -11.51 -2.61 33.44
CA GLU A 29 -12.25 -2.54 32.17
C GLU A 29 -12.84 -1.13 31.89
N GLY A 30 -12.41 -0.10 32.63
CA GLY A 30 -12.87 1.27 32.43
C GLY A 30 -12.18 2.00 31.29
N GLU A 31 -12.50 3.31 31.17
CA GLU A 31 -11.84 4.19 30.22
C GLU A 31 -10.32 4.30 30.51
N PRO A 32 -9.48 4.57 29.49
CA PRO A 32 -8.03 4.68 29.67
C PRO A 32 -7.64 5.69 30.75
N ILE A 33 -6.77 5.27 31.66
CA ILE A 33 -6.37 6.05 32.83
C ILE A 33 -5.22 6.97 32.48
N LYS A 34 -5.37 8.24 32.82
CA LYS A 34 -4.26 9.20 32.85
C LYS A 34 -3.55 9.10 34.17
N LEU A 35 -2.31 8.62 34.14
CA LEU A 35 -1.50 8.53 35.38
C LEU A 35 -0.96 9.91 35.74
N ASP A 36 -1.26 10.37 36.97
CA ASP A 36 -0.58 11.51 37.59
C ASP A 36 0.64 11.01 38.35
N LEU A 37 1.81 11.31 37.80
CA LEU A 37 3.10 10.89 38.38
C LEU A 37 3.76 11.97 39.24
N ASN A 38 3.13 13.15 39.40
CA ASN A 38 3.71 14.29 40.12
C ASN A 38 3.96 13.97 41.62
N GLU A 39 3.23 13.02 42.17
CA GLU A 39 3.38 12.60 43.57
C GLU A 39 4.41 11.48 43.75
N ILE A 40 4.95 10.91 42.65
CA ILE A 40 5.90 9.79 42.76
C ILE A 40 7.32 10.32 42.59
N SER A 41 8.00 10.54 43.72
CA SER A 41 9.39 11.02 43.69
C SER A 41 10.35 10.00 43.08
N GLY A 42 11.16 10.44 42.11
CA GLY A 42 12.20 9.62 41.47
C GLY A 42 11.81 8.99 40.12
N ILE A 43 10.64 9.28 39.62
CA ILE A 43 10.22 8.89 38.25
C ILE A 43 10.23 10.13 37.37
N ASP A 44 11.06 10.11 36.32
CA ASP A 44 11.17 11.21 35.35
C ASP A 44 10.09 11.06 34.24
N GLY A 45 8.80 11.04 34.65
CA GLY A 45 7.68 10.94 33.71
C GLY A 45 7.22 9.50 33.41
N LEU A 46 6.11 9.40 32.70
CA LEU A 46 5.46 8.13 32.33
C LEU A 46 6.33 7.26 31.41
N GLU A 47 7.19 7.88 30.61
CA GLU A 47 8.13 7.19 29.73
C GLU A 47 9.04 6.22 30.47
N SER A 48 9.53 6.57 31.66
CA SER A 48 10.40 5.70 32.46
C SER A 48 9.68 4.44 32.99
N LEU A 49 8.36 4.47 33.05
CA LEU A 49 7.53 3.29 33.35
C LEU A 49 7.22 2.46 32.12
N ILE A 50 6.86 3.12 31.01
CA ILE A 50 6.42 2.45 29.78
C ILE A 50 7.60 1.84 29.02
N PHE A 51 8.76 2.51 29.03
CA PHE A 51 9.95 2.07 28.30
C PHE A 51 11.03 1.54 29.25
N LYS A 52 11.83 0.62 28.73
CA LYS A 52 13.05 0.14 29.39
C LYS A 52 14.21 0.14 28.41
N ASP A 53 15.40 0.36 28.92
CA ASP A 53 16.60 0.23 28.12
C ASP A 53 16.90 -1.24 27.84
N TYR A 54 17.32 -1.49 26.63
CA TYR A 54 17.74 -2.79 26.14
C TYR A 54 19.02 -2.62 25.32
N VAL A 55 19.94 -3.53 25.46
CA VAL A 55 21.15 -3.57 24.62
C VAL A 55 20.91 -4.57 23.50
N ASP A 56 20.86 -4.06 22.26
CA ASP A 56 20.68 -4.91 21.08
C ASP A 56 21.90 -5.80 20.80
N SER A 57 21.77 -6.71 19.81
CA SER A 57 22.84 -7.60 19.38
C SER A 57 24.10 -6.88 18.88
N ASN A 58 23.97 -5.61 18.49
CA ASN A 58 25.06 -4.74 18.03
C ASN A 58 25.62 -3.87 19.18
N LYS A 59 25.29 -4.17 20.44
CA LYS A 59 25.67 -3.41 21.64
C LYS A 59 25.22 -1.95 21.65
N LYS A 60 24.11 -1.63 20.99
CA LYS A 60 23.49 -0.32 21.03
C LYS A 60 22.38 -0.29 22.08
N ASN A 61 22.32 0.79 22.86
CA ASN A 61 21.23 1.04 23.78
C ASN A 61 19.97 1.43 22.99
N VAL A 62 18.88 0.73 23.21
CA VAL A 62 17.59 0.92 22.58
C VAL A 62 16.53 0.99 23.66
N LYS A 63 15.57 1.89 23.52
CA LYS A 63 14.37 1.85 24.37
C LYS A 63 13.35 0.92 23.75
N ILE A 64 12.82 0.01 24.54
CA ILE A 64 11.74 -0.90 24.15
C ILE A 64 10.56 -0.73 25.10
N ILE A 65 9.37 -1.09 24.64
CA ILE A 65 8.14 -1.06 25.42
C ILE A 65 8.20 -2.15 26.50
N ALA A 66 7.99 -1.77 27.76
CA ALA A 66 8.12 -2.64 28.92
C ALA A 66 6.82 -3.33 29.34
N PHE A 67 5.67 -2.72 29.00
CA PHE A 67 4.35 -3.27 29.32
C PHE A 67 3.83 -4.15 28.19
N SER A 68 2.98 -5.11 28.58
CA SER A 68 2.18 -5.84 27.60
C SER A 68 1.13 -4.93 26.99
N TYR A 69 0.63 -5.34 25.82
CA TYR A 69 -0.46 -4.65 25.14
C TYR A 69 -1.69 -4.45 26.03
N ASP A 70 -2.07 -5.50 26.81
CA ASP A 70 -3.24 -5.45 27.69
C ASP A 70 -3.14 -4.40 28.79
N VAL A 71 -1.94 -4.06 29.24
CA VAL A 71 -1.71 -2.97 30.19
C VAL A 71 -1.72 -1.63 29.50
N LEU A 72 -1.04 -1.51 28.35
CA LEU A 72 -0.92 -0.23 27.62
C LEU A 72 -2.26 0.32 27.18
N ARG A 73 -3.19 -0.52 26.70
CA ARG A 73 -4.52 -0.07 26.25
C ARG A 73 -5.38 0.54 27.35
N LYS A 74 -5.01 0.31 28.62
CA LYS A 74 -5.68 0.87 29.80
C LYS A 74 -5.10 2.21 30.24
N LEU A 75 -4.06 2.70 29.56
CA LEU A 75 -3.37 3.94 29.86
C LEU A 75 -3.62 5.00 28.79
N ASP A 76 -3.78 6.24 29.20
CA ASP A 76 -3.73 7.41 28.30
C ASP A 76 -2.27 7.78 28.04
N LEU A 77 -1.83 7.59 26.80
CA LEU A 77 -0.46 7.81 26.34
C LEU A 77 -0.25 9.20 25.71
N SER A 78 -1.20 10.12 25.84
CA SER A 78 -1.18 11.42 25.18
C SER A 78 0.04 12.29 25.50
N ASN A 79 0.68 12.06 26.64
CA ASN A 79 1.88 12.76 27.09
C ASN A 79 3.16 11.90 27.00
N VAL A 80 3.11 10.75 26.33
CA VAL A 80 4.25 9.83 26.17
C VAL A 80 4.99 10.12 24.87
N SER A 81 6.30 10.38 24.97
CA SER A 81 7.17 10.51 23.80
C SER A 81 7.75 9.16 23.40
N PHE A 82 7.59 8.80 22.13
CA PHE A 82 8.22 7.61 21.55
C PHE A 82 9.61 7.90 20.94
N ASP A 83 10.22 9.04 21.26
CA ASP A 83 11.56 9.40 20.78
C ASP A 83 12.61 8.39 21.27
N GLY A 84 13.37 7.82 20.34
CA GLY A 84 14.39 6.80 20.60
C GLY A 84 13.86 5.40 20.93
N VAL A 85 12.55 5.17 20.81
CA VAL A 85 11.92 3.86 21.05
C VAL A 85 11.91 3.04 19.79
N ALA A 86 12.26 1.75 19.87
CA ALA A 86 12.06 0.78 18.80
C ALA A 86 10.59 0.38 18.76
N ILE A 87 9.95 0.59 17.61
CA ILE A 87 8.52 0.34 17.42
C ILE A 87 8.22 -0.61 16.25
N ASP A 88 9.23 -1.13 15.59
CA ASP A 88 9.07 -2.13 14.56
C ASP A 88 8.32 -3.37 15.09
N ASN A 89 7.46 -3.94 14.26
CA ASN A 89 6.56 -5.05 14.61
C ASN A 89 5.53 -4.73 15.71
N TYR A 90 5.18 -3.45 15.91
CA TYR A 90 4.24 -3.08 16.96
C TYR A 90 2.84 -2.77 16.43
N ASP A 91 1.83 -3.27 17.14
CA ASP A 91 0.43 -2.98 16.89
C ASP A 91 -0.07 -1.93 17.90
N PHE A 92 -0.46 -0.75 17.40
CA PHE A 92 -0.97 0.36 18.20
C PHE A 92 -2.51 0.37 18.31
N THR A 93 -3.20 -0.63 17.75
CA THR A 93 -4.67 -0.67 17.75
C THR A 93 -5.23 -0.61 19.16
N GLY A 94 -6.15 0.32 19.41
CA GLY A 94 -6.82 0.45 20.71
C GLY A 94 -5.98 1.12 21.82
N LEU A 95 -4.77 1.59 21.50
CA LEU A 95 -4.02 2.45 22.42
C LEU A 95 -4.54 3.89 22.32
N THR A 96 -4.66 4.56 23.47
CA THR A 96 -5.22 5.92 23.54
C THR A 96 -4.13 6.99 23.61
N GLY A 97 -4.28 8.04 22.82
CA GLY A 97 -3.45 9.24 22.87
C GLY A 97 -2.07 9.12 22.26
N VAL A 98 -1.75 8.02 21.57
CA VAL A 98 -0.41 7.77 21.00
C VAL A 98 -0.06 8.82 19.95
N LYS A 99 1.07 9.51 20.18
CA LYS A 99 1.68 10.45 19.23
C LYS A 99 3.09 10.01 18.87
N ILE A 100 3.38 9.90 17.58
CA ILE A 100 4.68 9.43 17.10
C ILE A 100 5.30 10.45 16.14
N ASN A 101 6.57 10.78 16.38
CA ASN A 101 7.43 11.43 15.41
C ASN A 101 8.30 10.35 14.71
N PRO A 102 7.98 9.96 13.46
CA PRO A 102 8.69 8.86 12.78
C PRO A 102 10.19 9.09 12.63
N GLU A 103 10.61 10.34 12.48
CA GLU A 103 12.03 10.68 12.32
C GLU A 103 12.84 10.53 13.62
N LYS A 104 12.17 10.40 14.74
CA LYS A 104 12.79 10.32 16.06
C LYS A 104 12.71 8.93 16.72
N VAL A 105 11.92 8.00 16.17
CA VAL A 105 11.95 6.62 16.66
C VAL A 105 13.32 5.98 16.42
N TRP A 106 13.67 4.98 17.20
CA TRP A 106 14.96 4.32 17.06
C TRP A 106 15.13 3.69 15.68
N GLY A 107 16.28 3.89 15.05
CA GLY A 107 16.58 3.37 13.72
C GLY A 107 15.71 3.91 12.60
N LYS A 108 14.70 4.72 12.89
CA LYS A 108 13.66 5.16 11.95
C LYS A 108 12.96 3.99 11.25
N ASP A 109 12.80 2.89 11.97
CA ASP A 109 12.15 1.68 11.49
C ASP A 109 10.70 1.63 11.94
N LEU A 110 9.79 1.57 10.94
CA LEU A 110 8.36 1.45 11.16
C LEU A 110 7.83 0.16 10.48
N ILE A 111 8.71 -0.81 10.32
CA ILE A 111 8.42 -2.03 9.56
C ILE A 111 7.41 -2.90 10.31
N ASN A 112 6.42 -3.43 9.57
CA ASN A 112 5.42 -4.36 10.09
C ASN A 112 4.61 -3.81 11.29
N CYS A 113 4.25 -2.50 11.23
CA CYS A 113 3.49 -1.83 12.28
C CYS A 113 2.02 -1.63 11.87
N ILE A 114 1.12 -1.63 12.87
CA ILE A 114 -0.27 -1.23 12.72
C ILE A 114 -0.47 0.07 13.50
N PHE A 115 -0.87 1.15 12.79
CA PHE A 115 -0.94 2.50 13.33
C PHE A 115 -2.37 2.98 13.60
N ASN A 116 -3.31 2.09 13.81
CA ASN A 116 -4.69 2.47 14.11
C ASN A 116 -4.75 3.31 15.39
N GLY A 117 -5.32 4.52 15.29
CA GLY A 117 -5.43 5.47 16.40
C GLY A 117 -4.20 6.34 16.64
N VAL A 118 -3.09 6.11 15.93
CA VAL A 118 -1.86 6.92 16.07
C VAL A 118 -2.00 8.29 15.41
N GLU A 119 -1.56 9.33 16.07
CA GLU A 119 -1.34 10.67 15.54
C GLU A 119 0.15 10.85 15.20
N PHE A 120 0.46 11.08 13.92
CA PHE A 120 1.82 11.42 13.52
C PHE A 120 2.06 12.93 13.63
N ILE A 121 3.12 13.32 14.36
CA ILE A 121 3.46 14.72 14.66
C ILE A 121 4.74 15.20 13.96
N GLY A 122 5.24 14.44 13.01
CA GLY A 122 6.45 14.78 12.24
C GLY A 122 6.45 14.13 10.87
N GLY A 123 7.53 14.37 10.11
CA GLY A 123 7.72 13.77 8.80
C GLY A 123 8.24 12.32 8.87
N PHE A 124 8.39 11.72 7.71
CA PHE A 124 8.90 10.35 7.56
C PHE A 124 10.29 10.31 6.90
N LYS A 125 11.04 11.42 6.93
CA LYS A 125 12.32 11.50 6.22
C LYS A 125 13.33 10.46 6.71
N GLY A 126 13.76 9.61 5.79
CA GLY A 126 14.72 8.54 6.08
C GLY A 126 14.13 7.35 6.84
N CYS A 127 12.81 7.29 7.04
CA CYS A 127 12.17 6.15 7.68
C CYS A 127 12.05 4.99 6.70
N ARG A 128 12.18 3.77 7.20
CA ARG A 128 11.84 2.54 6.48
C ARG A 128 10.39 2.18 6.77
N ILE A 129 9.60 2.02 5.72
CA ILE A 129 8.16 1.79 5.81
C ILE A 129 7.84 0.60 4.91
N SER A 130 7.56 -0.54 5.46
CA SER A 130 7.05 -1.68 4.71
C SER A 130 6.18 -2.57 5.58
N ARG A 131 5.19 -3.24 5.00
CA ARG A 131 4.22 -4.06 5.71
C ARG A 131 3.51 -3.31 6.85
N CYS A 132 3.22 -2.02 6.63
CA CYS A 132 2.54 -1.18 7.61
C CYS A 132 1.06 -0.99 7.26
N ASP A 133 0.21 -0.94 8.29
CA ASP A 133 -1.18 -0.56 8.16
C ASP A 133 -1.40 0.81 8.83
N PHE A 134 -1.69 1.84 7.99
CA PHE A 134 -1.97 3.20 8.45
C PHE A 134 -3.47 3.46 8.65
N THR A 135 -4.32 2.45 8.48
CA THR A 135 -5.78 2.61 8.63
C THR A 135 -6.11 3.18 10.01
N GLY A 136 -6.88 4.27 10.03
CA GLY A 136 -7.26 4.94 11.27
C GLY A 136 -6.19 5.84 11.88
N SER A 137 -5.00 5.96 11.28
CA SER A 137 -4.01 6.94 11.71
C SER A 137 -4.37 8.36 11.27
N LYS A 138 -3.70 9.36 11.85
CA LYS A 138 -3.87 10.78 11.52
C LYS A 138 -2.52 11.46 11.33
N GLY A 139 -2.48 12.46 10.44
CA GLY A 139 -1.30 13.30 10.26
C GLY A 139 -0.13 12.65 9.53
N ALA A 140 -0.28 11.44 9.00
CA ALA A 140 0.77 10.80 8.22
C ALA A 140 0.99 11.54 6.89
N VAL A 141 2.20 12.07 6.69
CA VAL A 141 2.62 12.77 5.46
C VAL A 141 3.95 12.16 4.98
N ILE A 142 3.91 11.48 3.85
CA ILE A 142 5.05 10.71 3.33
C ILE A 142 5.58 11.33 2.04
N ASP A 143 6.90 11.53 1.96
CA ASP A 143 7.61 11.79 0.70
C ASP A 143 8.01 10.43 0.11
N PRO A 144 7.45 10.03 -1.05
CA PRO A 144 7.65 8.70 -1.59
C PRO A 144 8.98 8.51 -2.35
N TYR A 145 9.73 9.57 -2.63
CA TYR A 145 10.91 9.53 -3.50
C TYR A 145 11.90 8.41 -3.16
N MET A 146 12.17 7.53 -4.12
CA MET A 146 13.11 6.39 -4.04
C MET A 146 12.94 5.53 -2.77
N ARG A 147 11.69 5.32 -2.33
CA ARG A 147 11.37 4.50 -1.16
C ARG A 147 10.86 3.13 -1.52
N VAL A 148 11.12 2.18 -0.64
CA VAL A 148 10.45 0.89 -0.62
C VAL A 148 9.37 0.95 0.46
N MET A 149 8.11 0.86 0.03
CA MET A 149 6.92 0.94 0.88
C MET A 149 5.97 -0.24 0.61
N SER A 150 6.51 -1.36 0.17
CA SER A 150 5.73 -2.54 -0.23
C SER A 150 4.86 -3.10 0.91
N ASP A 151 3.77 -3.76 0.53
CA ASP A 151 2.84 -4.45 1.43
C ASP A 151 2.15 -3.52 2.46
N CYS A 152 1.95 -2.24 2.13
CA CYS A 152 1.35 -1.27 3.03
C CYS A 152 -0.11 -0.95 2.68
N LYS A 153 -0.88 -0.58 3.73
CA LYS A 153 -2.18 0.07 3.59
C LYS A 153 -2.07 1.53 3.98
N PHE A 154 -2.49 2.43 3.10
CA PHE A 154 -2.27 3.86 3.22
C PHE A 154 -3.53 4.68 3.51
N SER A 155 -4.58 4.08 4.05
CA SER A 155 -5.78 4.82 4.43
C SER A 155 -5.44 5.94 5.43
N GLY A 156 -5.87 7.16 5.12
CA GLY A 156 -5.59 8.36 5.92
C GLY A 156 -4.21 9.00 5.68
N VAL A 157 -3.35 8.41 4.85
CA VAL A 157 -2.04 8.96 4.51
C VAL A 157 -2.15 10.01 3.42
N ARG A 158 -1.42 11.11 3.57
CA ARG A 158 -1.18 12.11 2.52
C ARG A 158 0.24 11.97 1.99
N PHE A 159 0.38 11.82 0.69
CA PHE A 159 1.68 11.77 0.04
C PHE A 159 2.10 13.15 -0.48
N LEU A 160 3.40 13.42 -0.39
CA LEU A 160 4.03 14.51 -1.12
C LEU A 160 4.30 14.07 -2.55
N ASP A 161 4.48 15.06 -3.42
CA ASP A 161 4.66 14.84 -4.83
C ASP A 161 6.12 14.54 -5.16
N ASN A 162 6.48 13.31 -5.38
CA ASN A 162 7.73 12.87 -6.01
C ASN A 162 7.79 11.32 -6.04
N TRP A 163 7.26 10.73 -7.09
CA TRP A 163 7.05 9.28 -7.16
C TRP A 163 8.11 8.53 -7.99
N VAL A 164 9.26 9.13 -8.25
CA VAL A 164 10.31 8.51 -9.06
C VAL A 164 11.02 7.40 -8.27
N GLY A 165 11.15 6.21 -8.87
CA GLY A 165 11.92 5.09 -8.31
C GLY A 165 11.35 4.51 -7.02
N THR A 166 10.04 4.65 -6.79
CA THR A 166 9.35 4.14 -5.61
C THR A 166 8.90 2.69 -5.84
N ASP A 167 8.98 1.85 -4.82
CA ASP A 167 8.33 0.54 -4.78
C ASP A 167 7.10 0.62 -3.86
N VAL A 168 5.91 0.48 -4.44
CA VAL A 168 4.63 0.39 -3.74
C VAL A 168 3.91 -0.92 -4.08
N SER A 169 4.66 -1.93 -4.44
CA SER A 169 4.10 -3.23 -4.77
C SER A 169 3.28 -3.80 -3.61
N ARG A 170 2.14 -4.41 -3.93
CA ARG A 170 1.19 -4.99 -2.97
C ARG A 170 0.65 -3.99 -1.94
N CYS A 171 0.52 -2.72 -2.33
CA CYS A 171 -0.05 -1.68 -1.49
C CYS A 171 -1.55 -1.46 -1.77
N ASP A 172 -2.23 -0.93 -0.76
CA ASP A 172 -3.62 -0.47 -0.87
C ASP A 172 -3.68 1.03 -0.55
N PHE A 173 -4.07 1.82 -1.54
CA PHE A 173 -4.23 3.27 -1.43
C PHE A 173 -5.65 3.71 -1.09
N THR A 174 -6.58 2.78 -0.90
CA THR A 174 -7.98 3.09 -0.56
C THR A 174 -8.05 3.98 0.67
N GLY A 175 -8.75 5.10 0.58
CA GLY A 175 -8.87 6.10 1.65
C GLY A 175 -7.64 6.98 1.85
N SER A 176 -6.64 6.94 0.96
CA SER A 176 -5.53 7.87 0.98
C SER A 176 -5.89 9.21 0.31
N THR A 177 -5.08 10.24 0.57
CA THR A 177 -5.11 11.47 -0.23
C THR A 177 -3.82 11.54 -1.05
N THR A 178 -3.86 10.92 -2.21
CA THR A 178 -2.68 10.73 -3.05
C THR A 178 -2.85 11.44 -4.39
N LEU A 179 -1.90 12.32 -4.69
CA LEU A 179 -1.71 12.90 -6.02
C LEU A 179 -0.40 12.40 -6.58
N MET A 180 -0.44 11.57 -7.63
CA MET A 180 0.75 11.12 -8.33
C MET A 180 1.01 12.02 -9.53
N THR A 181 1.97 12.92 -9.42
CA THR A 181 2.41 13.77 -10.51
C THR A 181 3.56 13.08 -11.25
N ALA A 182 3.34 12.74 -12.51
CA ALA A 182 4.30 12.08 -13.40
C ALA A 182 4.99 10.84 -12.78
N PRO A 183 4.25 9.82 -12.32
CA PRO A 183 4.85 8.60 -11.78
C PRO A 183 5.72 7.92 -12.83
N ARG A 184 6.98 7.61 -12.49
CA ARG A 184 7.95 7.04 -13.41
C ARG A 184 8.86 6.04 -12.72
N ASP A 185 9.14 4.92 -13.40
CA ASP A 185 10.02 3.86 -12.93
C ASP A 185 9.58 3.30 -11.55
N ILE A 186 8.26 3.18 -11.34
CA ILE A 186 7.65 2.73 -10.08
C ILE A 186 7.26 1.25 -10.19
N ASP A 187 7.50 0.47 -9.16
CA ASP A 187 6.89 -0.84 -9.00
C ASP A 187 5.53 -0.70 -8.29
N MET A 188 4.43 -0.88 -9.04
CA MET A 188 3.05 -0.89 -8.55
C MET A 188 2.41 -2.28 -8.64
N THR A 189 3.20 -3.32 -8.80
CA THR A 189 2.69 -4.71 -8.98
C THR A 189 1.73 -5.09 -7.83
N CYS A 190 0.58 -5.65 -8.16
CA CYS A 190 -0.47 -6.05 -7.21
C CYS A 190 -1.02 -4.91 -6.34
N THR A 191 -0.97 -3.67 -6.80
CA THR A 191 -1.39 -2.48 -6.02
C THR A 191 -2.83 -2.10 -6.33
N THR A 192 -3.61 -1.78 -5.28
CA THR A 192 -4.93 -1.15 -5.40
C THR A 192 -4.76 0.37 -5.42
N LEU A 193 -5.21 1.00 -6.50
CA LEU A 193 -5.04 2.43 -6.76
C LEU A 193 -6.34 3.24 -6.57
N GLN A 194 -7.31 2.69 -5.85
CA GLN A 194 -8.53 3.43 -5.50
C GLN A 194 -8.17 4.72 -4.74
N ASP A 195 -8.87 5.80 -5.05
CA ASP A 195 -8.68 7.16 -4.51
C ASP A 195 -7.35 7.84 -4.91
N VAL A 196 -6.52 7.20 -5.75
CA VAL A 196 -5.31 7.83 -6.30
C VAL A 196 -5.71 8.76 -7.45
N LYS A 197 -5.21 10.00 -7.40
CA LYS A 197 -5.32 10.95 -8.52
C LYS A 197 -4.00 11.04 -9.26
N PHE A 198 -4.07 10.93 -10.58
CA PHE A 198 -2.92 11.09 -11.47
C PHE A 198 -3.02 12.45 -12.17
N ALA A 199 -2.01 13.31 -12.01
CA ALA A 199 -1.99 14.63 -12.65
C ALA A 199 -1.26 14.61 -14.01
N TRP A 200 -0.54 13.54 -14.32
CA TRP A 200 0.23 13.40 -15.56
C TRP A 200 0.29 11.94 -16.00
N LYS A 201 0.98 11.68 -17.13
CA LYS A 201 1.14 10.32 -17.65
C LYS A 201 1.94 9.41 -16.70
N ILE A 202 1.55 8.15 -16.65
CA ILE A 202 2.29 7.07 -16.00
C ILE A 202 3.36 6.59 -16.97
N GLN A 203 4.62 6.51 -16.54
CA GLN A 203 5.75 6.19 -17.41
C GLN A 203 6.59 5.02 -16.89
N ASN A 204 6.77 3.99 -17.72
CA ASN A 204 7.70 2.89 -17.47
C ASN A 204 7.58 2.25 -16.06
N CYS A 205 6.35 2.05 -15.61
CA CYS A 205 6.06 1.44 -14.31
C CYS A 205 5.75 -0.05 -14.48
N ARG A 206 5.95 -0.85 -13.42
CA ARG A 206 5.47 -2.23 -13.37
C ARG A 206 4.05 -2.23 -12.83
N ILE A 207 3.10 -2.78 -13.59
CA ILE A 207 1.66 -2.71 -13.27
C ILE A 207 0.94 -4.05 -13.25
N ASP A 208 1.65 -5.16 -13.28
CA ASP A 208 1.02 -6.47 -13.24
C ASP A 208 0.09 -6.60 -12.02
N LYS A 209 -1.13 -7.07 -12.28
CA LYS A 209 -2.17 -7.21 -11.26
C LYS A 209 -2.53 -5.93 -10.50
N CYS A 210 -2.25 -4.75 -11.08
CA CYS A 210 -2.76 -3.49 -10.54
C CYS A 210 -4.28 -3.38 -10.71
N ASP A 211 -4.90 -2.70 -9.76
CA ASP A 211 -6.31 -2.33 -9.84
C ASP A 211 -6.45 -0.80 -9.89
N PHE A 212 -6.80 -0.28 -11.07
CA PHE A 212 -7.01 1.16 -11.31
C PHE A 212 -8.44 1.62 -11.00
N ARG A 213 -9.35 0.73 -10.60
CA ARG A 213 -10.73 1.12 -10.27
C ARG A 213 -10.75 2.20 -9.21
N GLY A 214 -11.57 3.22 -9.43
CA GLY A 214 -11.71 4.35 -8.51
C GLY A 214 -10.53 5.32 -8.50
N SER A 215 -9.52 5.13 -9.37
CA SER A 215 -8.51 6.16 -9.61
C SER A 215 -9.03 7.23 -10.58
N GLU A 216 -8.41 8.40 -10.56
CA GLU A 216 -8.77 9.52 -11.44
C GLU A 216 -7.56 9.98 -12.26
N GLY A 217 -7.77 10.25 -13.55
CA GLY A 217 -6.79 10.91 -14.41
C GLY A 217 -5.59 10.05 -14.82
N ALA A 218 -5.65 8.74 -14.65
CA ALA A 218 -4.60 7.82 -15.11
C ALA A 218 -4.47 7.86 -16.64
N VAL A 219 -3.28 8.22 -17.14
CA VAL A 219 -2.96 8.27 -18.59
C VAL A 219 -1.73 7.43 -18.85
N ILE A 220 -1.87 6.44 -19.74
CA ILE A 220 -0.80 5.51 -20.13
C ILE A 220 -0.49 5.67 -21.61
N PHE A 221 0.81 5.63 -21.94
CA PHE A 221 1.34 5.57 -23.30
C PHE A 221 2.09 4.24 -23.48
N PRO A 222 1.42 3.16 -23.88
CA PRO A 222 2.01 1.82 -23.89
C PRO A 222 3.30 1.70 -24.73
N GLU A 223 3.41 2.43 -25.82
CA GLU A 223 4.59 2.40 -26.70
C GLU A 223 5.88 2.89 -26.01
N GLU A 224 5.77 3.72 -24.97
CA GLU A 224 6.92 4.32 -24.29
C GLU A 224 7.53 3.39 -23.22
N TRP A 225 6.92 2.24 -22.95
CA TRP A 225 7.31 1.38 -21.85
C TRP A 225 8.32 0.31 -22.27
N LYS A 226 9.29 0.03 -21.37
CA LYS A 226 10.33 -0.98 -21.57
C LYS A 226 9.85 -2.37 -21.21
N GLU A 227 9.22 -2.49 -20.03
CA GLU A 227 8.58 -3.72 -19.60
C GLU A 227 7.13 -3.70 -20.05
N LYS A 228 6.82 -4.57 -20.99
CA LYS A 228 5.51 -4.61 -21.65
C LYS A 228 4.65 -5.70 -21.02
N SER A 229 4.31 -5.55 -19.74
CA SER A 229 3.41 -6.45 -19.05
C SER A 229 2.32 -5.70 -18.30
N ALA A 230 1.10 -6.18 -18.46
CA ALA A 230 -0.10 -5.76 -17.75
C ALA A 230 -0.91 -7.00 -17.31
N PHE A 231 -0.22 -8.10 -17.05
CA PHE A 231 -0.84 -9.35 -16.67
C PHE A 231 -1.80 -9.17 -15.47
N GLY A 232 -3.07 -9.52 -15.66
CA GLY A 232 -4.09 -9.44 -14.62
C GLY A 232 -4.48 -8.02 -14.17
N THR A 233 -4.08 -6.98 -14.90
CA THR A 233 -4.34 -5.58 -14.54
C THR A 233 -5.77 -5.17 -14.88
N ASN A 234 -6.43 -4.45 -13.97
CA ASN A 234 -7.71 -3.80 -14.22
C ASN A 234 -7.50 -2.33 -14.59
N PHE A 235 -7.84 -1.97 -15.81
CA PHE A 235 -7.66 -0.63 -16.38
C PHE A 235 -8.91 0.27 -16.29
N GLU A 236 -9.87 -0.04 -15.47
CA GLU A 236 -11.06 0.81 -15.33
C GLU A 236 -10.65 2.25 -14.97
N GLY A 237 -11.16 3.22 -15.74
CA GLY A 237 -10.87 4.64 -15.59
C GLY A 237 -9.57 5.12 -16.24
N VAL A 238 -8.75 4.22 -16.81
CA VAL A 238 -7.50 4.58 -17.49
C VAL A 238 -7.77 5.13 -18.89
N THR A 239 -7.07 6.20 -19.25
CA THR A 239 -7.03 6.74 -20.61
C THR A 239 -5.70 6.35 -21.26
N PHE A 240 -5.79 5.67 -22.41
CA PHE A 240 -4.63 5.34 -23.23
C PHE A 240 -4.45 6.39 -24.32
N ARG A 241 -3.21 6.84 -24.52
CA ARG A 241 -2.81 7.69 -25.64
C ARG A 241 -1.71 7.00 -26.42
N ASN A 242 -1.82 6.99 -27.76
CA ASN A 242 -1.02 6.14 -28.61
C ASN A 242 -1.07 4.70 -28.06
N GLY A 243 -2.29 4.22 -27.91
CA GLY A 243 -2.63 3.10 -27.05
C GLY A 243 -2.33 1.72 -27.63
N TRP A 244 -1.32 1.58 -28.50
CA TRP A 244 -0.91 0.31 -29.09
C TRP A 244 -0.18 -0.57 -28.09
N PHE A 245 -0.71 -1.78 -27.88
CA PHE A 245 -0.16 -2.80 -26.98
C PHE A 245 0.77 -3.79 -27.70
N ASP A 246 1.61 -3.30 -28.61
CA ASP A 246 2.58 -4.11 -29.30
C ASP A 246 3.59 -4.75 -28.34
N GLY A 247 3.68 -6.09 -28.35
CA GLY A 247 4.55 -6.88 -27.50
C GLY A 247 4.13 -6.96 -26.02
N TRP A 248 2.92 -6.53 -25.65
CA TRP A 248 2.47 -6.60 -24.27
C TRP A 248 1.87 -7.96 -23.89
N ASP A 249 2.19 -8.43 -22.68
CA ASP A 249 1.43 -9.49 -22.03
C ASP A 249 0.18 -8.88 -21.38
N ILE A 250 -1.00 -9.10 -21.96
CA ILE A 250 -2.28 -8.61 -21.47
C ILE A 250 -3.20 -9.74 -20.96
N ARG A 251 -2.68 -10.94 -20.79
CA ARG A 251 -3.47 -12.06 -20.27
C ARG A 251 -4.13 -11.70 -18.94
N SER A 252 -5.38 -12.05 -18.79
CA SER A 252 -6.20 -11.77 -17.60
C SER A 252 -6.37 -10.28 -17.27
N ALA A 253 -6.00 -9.35 -18.15
CA ALA A 253 -6.26 -7.93 -17.97
C ALA A 253 -7.73 -7.59 -18.27
N SER A 254 -8.24 -6.46 -17.73
CA SER A 254 -9.54 -5.90 -18.06
C SER A 254 -9.40 -4.49 -18.58
N PHE A 255 -9.93 -4.24 -19.77
CA PHE A 255 -10.00 -2.92 -20.41
C PHE A 255 -11.38 -2.27 -20.26
N LYS A 256 -12.31 -2.92 -19.58
CA LYS A 256 -13.65 -2.41 -19.36
C LYS A 256 -13.62 -1.04 -18.70
N ASN A 257 -14.44 -0.10 -19.20
CA ASN A 257 -14.48 1.30 -18.75
C ASN A 257 -13.13 2.05 -18.91
N SER A 258 -12.21 1.55 -19.74
CA SER A 258 -11.03 2.32 -20.17
C SER A 258 -11.33 3.11 -21.43
N VAL A 259 -10.45 4.03 -21.82
CA VAL A 259 -10.61 4.86 -23.03
C VAL A 259 -9.34 4.79 -23.88
N GLY A 260 -9.49 4.51 -25.17
CA GLY A 260 -8.42 4.65 -26.16
C GLY A 260 -7.41 3.51 -26.23
N ALA A 261 -7.67 2.36 -25.59
CA ALA A 261 -6.86 1.16 -25.77
C ALA A 261 -6.96 0.64 -27.21
N LEU A 262 -5.82 0.44 -27.87
CA LEU A 262 -5.73 -0.09 -29.23
C LEU A 262 -5.03 -1.43 -29.18
N ILE A 263 -5.77 -2.49 -29.44
CA ILE A 263 -5.26 -3.86 -29.43
C ILE A 263 -5.09 -4.32 -30.87
N ASP A 264 -3.85 -4.38 -31.32
CA ASP A 264 -3.48 -5.08 -32.54
C ASP A 264 -2.98 -6.47 -32.17
N LEU A 265 -3.83 -7.46 -32.39
CA LEU A 265 -3.55 -8.83 -31.99
C LEU A 265 -2.38 -9.45 -32.78
N ASP A 266 -2.06 -8.94 -33.96
CA ASP A 266 -0.88 -9.33 -34.72
C ASP A 266 0.44 -8.82 -34.08
N MET A 267 0.35 -7.75 -33.32
CA MET A 267 1.48 -7.07 -32.66
C MET A 267 1.71 -7.51 -31.21
N ILE A 268 0.80 -8.27 -30.62
CA ILE A 268 1.00 -8.83 -29.29
C ILE A 268 2.05 -9.95 -29.39
N GLU A 269 3.16 -9.81 -28.67
CA GLU A 269 4.31 -10.71 -28.79
C GLU A 269 3.95 -12.18 -28.60
N ASP A 270 3.22 -12.51 -27.56
CA ASP A 270 2.78 -13.89 -27.26
C ASP A 270 1.50 -14.28 -28.00
N LYS A 271 0.82 -13.34 -28.64
CA LYS A 271 -0.50 -13.51 -29.28
C LYS A 271 -1.50 -14.26 -28.38
N ASP A 272 -1.37 -14.07 -27.08
CA ASP A 272 -2.20 -14.71 -26.07
C ASP A 272 -2.97 -13.64 -25.28
N VAL A 273 -4.27 -13.61 -25.48
CA VAL A 273 -5.22 -12.72 -24.76
C VAL A 273 -6.18 -13.52 -23.89
N SER A 274 -5.79 -14.71 -23.46
CA SER A 274 -6.64 -15.60 -22.67
C SER A 274 -7.09 -14.92 -21.36
N ASN A 275 -8.36 -15.14 -21.01
CA ASN A 275 -9.02 -14.57 -19.81
C ASN A 275 -9.03 -13.05 -19.75
N THR A 276 -8.83 -12.34 -20.87
CA THR A 276 -8.83 -10.88 -20.93
C THR A 276 -10.25 -10.37 -21.18
N ASP A 277 -10.61 -9.28 -20.47
CA ASP A 277 -11.84 -8.53 -20.78
C ASP A 277 -11.47 -7.32 -21.68
N LEU A 278 -11.74 -7.46 -22.97
CA LEU A 278 -11.47 -6.45 -24.00
C LEU A 278 -12.65 -5.49 -24.23
N THR A 279 -13.63 -5.46 -23.33
CA THR A 279 -14.72 -4.49 -23.38
C THR A 279 -14.13 -3.07 -23.41
N ASP A 280 -14.63 -2.21 -24.31
CA ASP A 280 -14.18 -0.84 -24.54
C ASP A 280 -12.79 -0.67 -25.18
N ALA A 281 -12.08 -1.76 -25.51
CA ALA A 281 -10.89 -1.69 -26.36
C ALA A 281 -11.26 -1.59 -27.84
N TYR A 282 -10.36 -0.99 -28.63
CA TYR A 282 -10.46 -0.95 -30.10
C TYR A 282 -9.53 -2.02 -30.69
N PHE A 283 -9.99 -2.67 -31.75
CA PHE A 283 -9.26 -3.76 -32.40
C PHE A 283 -8.65 -3.33 -33.73
N GLY A 284 -7.38 -3.72 -33.92
CA GLY A 284 -6.68 -3.70 -35.21
C GLY A 284 -6.81 -5.03 -35.96
N PRO A 285 -5.96 -5.26 -36.99
CA PRO A 285 -5.89 -6.53 -37.70
C PRO A 285 -5.68 -7.73 -36.79
N VAL A 286 -6.19 -8.89 -37.17
CA VAL A 286 -6.11 -10.12 -36.36
C VAL A 286 -5.10 -11.09 -36.99
N GLY A 287 -4.11 -11.55 -36.23
CA GLY A 287 -3.11 -12.53 -36.67
C GLY A 287 -3.62 -13.97 -36.72
N GLU A 288 -2.78 -14.88 -37.21
CA GLU A 288 -3.18 -16.25 -37.52
C GLU A 288 -3.11 -17.21 -36.32
N ASP A 289 -2.30 -16.92 -35.29
CA ASP A 289 -1.99 -17.82 -34.15
C ASP A 289 -2.36 -17.25 -32.75
N ILE A 290 -3.55 -16.63 -32.65
CA ILE A 290 -3.99 -15.99 -31.41
C ILE A 290 -4.70 -16.98 -30.48
N LYS A 291 -4.31 -17.01 -29.21
CA LYS A 291 -5.04 -17.73 -28.17
C LYS A 291 -6.10 -16.83 -27.54
N ILE A 292 -7.36 -17.21 -27.64
CA ILE A 292 -8.51 -16.38 -27.23
C ILE A 292 -9.42 -17.09 -26.21
N ASN A 293 -8.92 -18.02 -25.43
CA ASN A 293 -9.70 -18.76 -24.43
C ASN A 293 -10.30 -17.82 -23.38
N ASN A 294 -11.62 -17.92 -23.18
CA ASN A 294 -12.35 -17.13 -22.17
C ASN A 294 -12.19 -15.60 -22.33
N THR A 295 -11.79 -15.13 -23.51
CA THR A 295 -11.71 -13.69 -23.79
C THR A 295 -13.11 -13.15 -24.05
N VAL A 296 -13.48 -12.07 -23.36
CA VAL A 296 -14.81 -11.46 -23.47
C VAL A 296 -14.73 -10.01 -23.94
N CYS A 297 -15.77 -9.57 -24.64
CA CYS A 297 -15.94 -8.19 -25.04
C CYS A 297 -17.43 -7.83 -25.01
N ASN A 298 -17.83 -6.80 -24.29
CA ASN A 298 -19.22 -6.42 -24.08
C ASN A 298 -20.11 -7.57 -23.57
N GLY A 299 -19.58 -8.43 -22.68
CA GLY A 299 -20.29 -9.57 -22.14
C GLY A 299 -20.49 -10.75 -23.09
N MET A 300 -19.89 -10.72 -24.26
CA MET A 300 -19.85 -11.82 -25.26
C MET A 300 -18.44 -12.42 -25.29
N SER A 301 -18.32 -13.63 -25.85
CA SER A 301 -16.99 -14.08 -26.25
C SER A 301 -16.40 -13.12 -27.30
N LEU A 302 -15.08 -13.03 -27.38
CA LEU A 302 -14.43 -12.19 -28.41
C LEU A 302 -14.87 -12.61 -29.80
N GLU A 303 -15.04 -13.92 -30.05
CA GLU A 303 -15.54 -14.46 -31.29
C GLU A 303 -16.91 -13.92 -31.64
N GLU A 304 -17.89 -14.01 -30.74
CA GLU A 304 -19.25 -13.50 -30.97
C GLU A 304 -19.25 -11.98 -31.16
N TYR A 305 -18.44 -11.25 -30.41
CA TYR A 305 -18.31 -9.81 -30.50
C TYR A 305 -17.77 -9.37 -31.88
N LEU A 306 -16.70 -9.99 -32.38
CA LEU A 306 -16.11 -9.70 -33.66
C LEU A 306 -17.07 -10.01 -34.83
N VAL A 307 -17.87 -11.07 -34.72
CA VAL A 307 -18.91 -11.41 -35.67
C VAL A 307 -20.08 -10.43 -35.61
N SER A 308 -20.44 -9.91 -34.44
CA SER A 308 -21.58 -8.98 -34.25
C SER A 308 -21.29 -7.56 -34.76
N LYS A 309 -20.03 -7.15 -34.80
CA LYS A 309 -19.65 -5.86 -35.37
C LYS A 309 -19.43 -6.01 -36.87
N GLU A 310 -20.09 -5.15 -37.66
CA GLU A 310 -19.73 -4.95 -39.07
C GLU A 310 -18.29 -4.42 -39.15
N VAL A 311 -17.32 -5.30 -39.02
CA VAL A 311 -15.89 -4.97 -39.19
C VAL A 311 -15.73 -4.68 -40.71
N LYS A 312 -15.16 -3.54 -41.03
CA LYS A 312 -14.88 -3.15 -42.43
C LYS A 312 -14.32 -4.35 -43.22
N GLU A 313 -14.91 -4.65 -44.34
CA GLU A 313 -14.85 -5.89 -45.12
C GLU A 313 -13.52 -6.69 -45.17
N GLY A 314 -12.36 -6.05 -45.09
CA GLY A 314 -11.06 -6.73 -45.14
C GLY A 314 -10.62 -7.43 -43.81
N ALA A 315 -10.90 -6.84 -42.67
CA ALA A 315 -10.54 -7.41 -41.37
C ALA A 315 -11.49 -8.56 -40.96
N TYR A 316 -12.78 -8.48 -41.38
CA TYR A 316 -13.79 -9.50 -41.12
C TYR A 316 -13.47 -10.86 -41.77
N VAL A 317 -13.00 -10.84 -43.02
CA VAL A 317 -12.64 -12.06 -43.75
C VAL A 317 -11.47 -12.77 -43.07
N LYS A 318 -10.49 -12.02 -42.60
CA LYS A 318 -9.31 -12.56 -41.89
C LYS A 318 -9.68 -13.16 -40.53
N VAL A 319 -10.49 -12.46 -39.72
CA VAL A 319 -11.02 -12.93 -38.45
C VAL A 319 -11.81 -14.22 -38.61
N LYS A 320 -12.73 -14.27 -39.58
CA LYS A 320 -13.56 -15.44 -39.83
C LYS A 320 -12.74 -16.67 -40.22
N SER A 321 -11.68 -16.52 -41.02
CA SER A 321 -10.80 -17.63 -41.38
C SER A 321 -10.00 -18.18 -40.21
N VAL A 322 -9.52 -17.34 -39.33
CA VAL A 322 -8.80 -17.73 -38.09
C VAL A 322 -9.72 -18.45 -37.12
N LEU A 323 -10.94 -17.94 -36.90
CA LEU A 323 -11.95 -18.55 -36.05
C LEU A 323 -12.43 -19.91 -36.56
N GLU A 324 -12.55 -20.07 -37.89
CA GLU A 324 -12.89 -21.34 -38.52
C GLU A 324 -11.75 -22.37 -38.40
N GLN A 325 -10.49 -21.93 -38.46
CA GLN A 325 -9.33 -22.80 -38.23
C GLN A 325 -9.20 -23.23 -36.76
N ALA A 326 -9.50 -22.34 -35.81
CA ALA A 326 -9.48 -22.66 -34.37
C ALA A 326 -10.58 -23.69 -33.97
N LYS A 327 -11.73 -23.69 -34.64
CA LYS A 327 -12.81 -24.67 -34.43
C LYS A 327 -12.49 -26.07 -34.96
N ASN A 328 -11.56 -26.17 -35.90
CA ASN A 328 -11.17 -27.42 -36.56
C ASN A 328 -9.89 -28.06 -35.94
N LYS A 329 -9.35 -27.46 -34.90
CA LYS A 329 -8.28 -28.01 -34.07
C LYS A 329 -8.80 -28.41 -32.70
#